data_d685f1b11b51189c7af5e515739b288e
#
_entry.id   d685f1b11b51189c7af5e515739b288e
#
_cell.length_a   1.000
_cell.length_b   1.000
_cell.length_c   1.000
_cell.angle_alpha   90.00
_cell.angle_beta   90.00
_cell.angle_gamma   90.00
#
_symmetry.space_group_name_H-M   'P 1'
#
loop_
_entity.id
_entity.type
_entity.pdbx_description
1 polymer ?
#
loop_
_entity_poly.entity_id
_entity_poly.type
_entity_poly.pdbx_seq_one_letter_code
_entity_poly.pdbx_strand_id
1 'polypeptide(L)'
;MRNLIFLLLPIFVFTSCKDFLMEDPKSFISAANFYENESDAKAAIAGAYASLGNEYYGPSLGMYAFMVLHSGAADGRGSQAPISIYDQVLNQVNIGRMGDLWGRMYTAINRANAVLDNVPDIEMNEALKTRILAEAHFLRANTYFELVRGWGPVPLRLTETKGVDEVGAPRASEDEVYAQIISDAQAAEKDLPDVSPEGPGRASRWAAKMLLAQVYLTREQWGEARGLAEEVINSGQFSLVLVSEPNDFYQIFRSETNSEDIMSVQHSSNSQSEICNFLHRTNIPVYNPQGSGFFAWLPIQNSYIGDSWDDNDLRKEFNLYTEYVDENGEVVPLPEATPILFKKFIDTPDGMQTFGVPIFRYTEAFLIYAEAASQAEGGPSALALERLNTIKRRGYGYDPFSPSPVDYSAGMSQAEFRDAVLKERDYEFLLERRRWWDLKRTGKVMEYFESIGRTFISERLLWPLPENEINTNPALGPEDQNPGY
;
A
#
# COMPACT_ATOMS: atom_id res chain seq x y z
N MET A 1 56.53 75.72 10.16
CA MET A 1 56.17 75.02 8.88
C MET A 1 55.80 73.62 9.20
N ARG A 2 54.51 73.33 9.13
CA ARG A 2 53.91 72.01 9.53
C ARG A 2 53.36 71.34 8.28
N ASN A 3 54.05 70.31 7.83
CA ASN A 3 53.61 69.53 6.61
C ASN A 3 52.38 68.66 6.97
N LEU A 4 51.28 68.91 6.30
CA LEU A 4 50.08 68.09 6.29
C LEU A 4 50.25 66.99 5.20
N ILE A 5 50.39 65.76 5.61
CA ILE A 5 50.40 64.61 4.71
C ILE A 5 48.94 64.15 4.54
N PHE A 6 48.39 64.34 3.35
CA PHE A 6 47.09 63.76 2.96
C PHE A 6 47.26 62.26 2.60
N LEU A 7 46.67 61.42 3.43
CA LEU A 7 46.58 59.96 3.14
C LEU A 7 45.37 59.70 2.25
N LEU A 8 45.60 59.44 0.98
CA LEU A 8 44.57 58.97 0.03
C LEU A 8 44.31 57.48 0.27
N LEU A 9 43.15 57.17 0.84
CA LEU A 9 42.68 55.81 1.03
C LEU A 9 41.98 55.38 -0.29
N PRO A 10 42.39 54.31 -0.98
CA PRO A 10 41.67 53.82 -2.15
C PRO A 10 40.39 53.09 -1.68
N ILE A 11 39.21 53.55 -2.15
CA ILE A 11 37.93 52.87 -1.97
C ILE A 11 37.91 51.72 -2.98
N PHE A 12 38.11 50.48 -2.49
CA PHE A 12 37.83 49.26 -3.23
C PHE A 12 36.33 49.05 -3.31
N VAL A 13 35.74 49.32 -4.43
CA VAL A 13 34.35 48.91 -4.73
C VAL A 13 34.36 47.41 -5.07
N PHE A 14 33.93 46.59 -4.11
CA PHE A 14 33.68 45.17 -4.37
C PHE A 14 32.39 45.05 -5.19
N THR A 15 32.51 44.95 -6.49
CA THR A 15 31.44 44.46 -7.36
C THR A 15 31.35 42.93 -7.13
N SER A 16 30.40 42.49 -6.34
CA SER A 16 30.08 41.08 -6.16
C SER A 16 29.46 40.59 -7.48
N CYS A 17 30.21 39.87 -8.31
CA CYS A 17 29.68 39.09 -9.41
C CYS A 17 29.00 37.83 -8.83
N LYS A 18 27.71 37.88 -8.58
CA LYS A 18 26.92 36.71 -8.15
C LYS A 18 26.93 35.60 -9.24
N ASP A 19 27.00 35.95 -10.52
CA ASP A 19 26.92 35.00 -11.64
C ASP A 19 28.19 34.18 -11.86
N PHE A 20 29.35 34.63 -11.32
CA PHE A 20 30.64 33.93 -11.51
C PHE A 20 30.81 32.71 -10.54
N LEU A 21 29.95 32.58 -9.54
CA LEU A 21 29.98 31.51 -8.56
C LEU A 21 28.82 30.52 -8.75
N MET A 22 27.99 30.67 -9.77
CA MET A 22 27.03 29.67 -10.15
C MET A 22 27.77 28.58 -10.93
N GLU A 23 28.01 27.44 -10.29
CA GLU A 23 28.44 26.23 -10.98
C GLU A 23 27.33 25.83 -11.96
N ASP A 24 27.64 25.85 -13.24
CA ASP A 24 26.85 25.20 -14.27
C ASP A 24 27.49 23.82 -14.57
N PRO A 25 27.12 22.78 -13.79
CA PRO A 25 27.76 21.48 -13.89
C PRO A 25 27.29 20.76 -15.15
N LYS A 26 28.02 20.93 -16.25
CA LYS A 26 27.75 20.23 -17.53
C LYS A 26 27.99 18.71 -17.47
N SER A 27 28.55 18.20 -16.38
CA SER A 27 28.89 16.77 -16.22
C SER A 27 28.08 16.05 -15.14
N PHE A 28 27.23 16.75 -14.40
CA PHE A 28 26.36 16.14 -13.39
C PHE A 28 24.91 16.49 -13.69
N ILE A 29 24.01 15.51 -13.54
CA ILE A 29 22.57 15.75 -13.56
C ILE A 29 22.24 16.55 -12.30
N SER A 30 21.82 17.81 -12.47
CA SER A 30 21.30 18.66 -11.41
C SER A 30 19.85 18.99 -11.70
N ALA A 31 19.08 19.40 -10.69
CA ALA A 31 17.70 19.82 -10.91
C ALA A 31 17.55 20.95 -11.95
N ALA A 32 18.61 21.75 -12.15
CA ALA A 32 18.62 22.86 -13.08
C ALA A 32 18.81 22.45 -14.56
N ASN A 33 19.40 21.27 -14.84
CA ASN A 33 19.65 20.73 -16.18
C ASN A 33 18.98 19.36 -16.43
N PHE A 34 18.06 18.99 -15.57
CA PHE A 34 17.13 17.88 -15.76
C PHE A 34 15.79 18.43 -16.29
N TYR A 35 14.94 17.68 -16.88
CA TYR A 35 13.68 18.09 -17.50
C TYR A 35 13.84 18.89 -18.81
N GLU A 36 14.82 18.53 -19.63
CA GLU A 36 15.06 19.19 -20.93
C GLU A 36 14.33 18.51 -22.09
N ASN A 37 14.04 17.22 -21.99
CA ASN A 37 13.53 16.41 -23.09
C ASN A 37 12.67 15.21 -22.64
N GLU A 38 12.09 14.51 -23.64
CA GLU A 38 11.23 13.32 -23.41
C GLU A 38 11.91 12.22 -22.61
N SER A 39 13.22 12.00 -22.76
CA SER A 39 13.95 10.99 -22.00
C SER A 39 13.99 11.33 -20.52
N ASP A 40 14.14 12.60 -20.19
CA ASP A 40 14.17 13.09 -18.82
C ASP A 40 12.79 12.93 -18.16
N ALA A 41 11.72 13.25 -18.89
CA ALA A 41 10.35 13.04 -18.43
C ALA A 41 10.07 11.55 -18.12
N LYS A 42 10.53 10.64 -19.00
CA LYS A 42 10.44 9.20 -18.77
C LYS A 42 11.25 8.74 -17.55
N ALA A 43 12.45 9.28 -17.38
CA ALA A 43 13.29 8.97 -16.23
C ALA A 43 12.68 9.50 -14.92
N ALA A 44 12.11 10.70 -14.94
CA ALA A 44 11.44 11.30 -13.77
C ALA A 44 10.27 10.46 -13.29
N ILE A 45 9.36 10.06 -14.19
CA ILE A 45 8.22 9.23 -13.79
C ILE A 45 8.64 7.82 -13.35
N ALA A 46 9.68 7.24 -13.96
CA ALA A 46 10.26 5.98 -13.50
C ALA A 46 10.84 6.11 -12.08
N GLY A 47 11.51 7.24 -11.79
CA GLY A 47 11.97 7.56 -10.43
C GLY A 47 10.85 7.71 -9.41
N ALA A 48 9.68 8.25 -9.81
CA ALA A 48 8.52 8.34 -8.96
C ALA A 48 7.93 6.94 -8.65
N TYR A 49 7.85 6.05 -9.65
CA TYR A 49 7.43 4.65 -9.44
C TYR A 49 8.37 3.84 -8.56
N ALA A 50 9.68 4.10 -8.59
CA ALA A 50 10.63 3.41 -7.73
C ALA A 50 10.27 3.54 -6.23
N SER A 51 9.59 4.63 -5.86
CA SER A 51 9.11 4.85 -4.50
C SER A 51 7.99 3.87 -4.09
N LEU A 52 7.20 3.34 -5.02
CA LEU A 52 6.20 2.31 -4.73
C LEU A 52 6.82 0.94 -4.41
N GLY A 53 7.94 0.64 -5.04
CA GLY A 53 8.60 -0.65 -4.92
C GLY A 53 9.17 -0.89 -3.53
N ASN A 54 10.49 -0.88 -3.42
CA ASN A 54 11.20 -1.19 -2.18
C ASN A 54 11.04 -0.15 -1.07
N GLU A 55 10.61 1.08 -1.39
CA GLU A 55 10.62 2.16 -0.42
C GLU A 55 9.49 2.05 0.61
N TYR A 56 8.25 1.73 0.21
CA TYR A 56 7.19 1.56 1.20
C TYR A 56 6.24 0.38 0.99
N TYR A 57 6.15 -0.21 -0.21
CA TYR A 57 5.51 -1.50 -0.42
C TYR A 57 6.47 -2.67 -0.23
N GLY A 58 7.77 -2.42 -0.27
CA GLY A 58 8.78 -3.42 -0.01
C GLY A 58 8.80 -3.88 1.45
N PRO A 59 9.41 -5.02 1.71
CA PRO A 59 9.24 -5.77 2.94
C PRO A 59 10.12 -5.31 4.11
N SER A 60 11.23 -4.61 3.87
CA SER A 60 12.15 -4.27 4.96
C SER A 60 11.56 -3.24 5.92
N LEU A 61 10.61 -3.71 6.76
CA LEU A 61 10.02 -2.95 7.88
C LEU A 61 9.23 -1.70 7.47
N GLY A 62 8.76 -1.69 6.20
CA GLY A 62 7.88 -0.64 5.71
C GLY A 62 6.43 -0.85 6.14
N MET A 63 5.53 -0.25 5.41
CA MET A 63 4.08 -0.32 5.65
C MET A 63 3.57 -1.76 5.75
N TYR A 64 4.15 -2.70 4.99
CA TYR A 64 3.71 -4.10 4.98
C TYR A 64 3.72 -4.73 6.39
N ALA A 65 4.83 -4.58 7.14
CA ALA A 65 4.94 -5.13 8.48
C ALA A 65 3.90 -4.53 9.43
N PHE A 66 3.72 -3.21 9.40
CA PHE A 66 2.73 -2.56 10.25
C PHE A 66 1.32 -2.98 9.90
N MET A 67 0.98 -3.09 8.61
CA MET A 67 -0.37 -3.49 8.18
C MET A 67 -0.71 -4.92 8.60
N VAL A 68 0.24 -5.85 8.45
CA VAL A 68 0.03 -7.24 8.84
C VAL A 68 -0.04 -7.38 10.36
N LEU A 69 0.87 -6.74 11.10
CA LEU A 69 0.91 -6.87 12.56
C LEU A 69 -0.19 -6.06 13.28
N HIS A 70 -0.71 -4.98 12.68
CA HIS A 70 -1.89 -4.26 13.18
C HIS A 70 -3.22 -4.96 12.83
N SER A 71 -3.23 -5.87 11.87
CA SER A 71 -4.46 -6.56 11.46
C SER A 71 -5.00 -7.56 12.49
N GLY A 72 -4.18 -7.91 13.50
CA GLY A 72 -4.51 -8.96 14.44
C GLY A 72 -4.48 -10.37 13.83
N ALA A 73 -3.84 -10.55 12.67
CA ALA A 73 -3.60 -11.86 12.07
C ALA A 73 -2.32 -12.52 12.57
N ALA A 74 -1.32 -11.72 12.93
CA ALA A 74 0.01 -12.19 13.27
C ALA A 74 0.64 -11.46 14.45
N ASP A 75 1.43 -12.18 15.22
CA ASP A 75 2.34 -11.63 16.21
C ASP A 75 3.73 -11.39 15.60
N GLY A 76 4.24 -10.19 15.83
CA GLY A 76 5.62 -9.82 15.48
C GLY A 76 6.63 -10.53 16.37
N ARG A 77 7.88 -10.57 15.92
CA ARG A 77 9.00 -11.16 16.67
C ARG A 77 10.17 -10.18 16.77
N GLY A 78 11.05 -10.44 17.75
CA GLY A 78 12.21 -9.58 17.98
C GLY A 78 11.80 -8.12 18.19
N SER A 79 12.42 -7.20 17.48
CA SER A 79 12.14 -5.76 17.57
C SER A 79 10.77 -5.34 17.00
N GLN A 80 10.07 -6.24 16.28
CA GLN A 80 8.72 -6.01 15.78
C GLN A 80 7.62 -6.50 16.74
N ALA A 81 7.95 -7.31 17.75
CA ALA A 81 6.97 -7.82 18.72
C ALA A 81 6.12 -6.69 19.34
N PRO A 82 6.67 -5.50 19.70
CA PRO A 82 5.84 -4.42 20.24
C PRO A 82 4.80 -3.86 19.27
N ILE A 83 4.89 -4.12 17.96
CA ILE A 83 3.87 -3.68 17.00
C ILE A 83 2.56 -4.44 17.23
N SER A 84 2.63 -5.71 17.63
CA SER A 84 1.47 -6.56 17.93
C SER A 84 1.08 -6.58 19.43
N ILE A 85 1.61 -5.67 20.24
CA ILE A 85 1.17 -5.38 21.59
C ILE A 85 0.30 -4.13 21.54
N TYR A 86 -1.01 -4.26 21.73
CA TYR A 86 -1.99 -3.24 21.39
C TYR A 86 -2.50 -2.41 22.57
N ASP A 87 -2.14 -2.79 23.80
CA ASP A 87 -2.53 -2.13 25.06
C ASP A 87 -1.57 -1.00 25.50
N GLN A 88 -0.61 -0.65 24.64
CA GLN A 88 0.34 0.43 24.85
C GLN A 88 0.73 1.08 23.51
N VAL A 89 1.24 2.30 23.55
CA VAL A 89 1.77 2.99 22.36
C VAL A 89 3.00 2.30 21.80
N LEU A 90 3.38 2.64 20.57
CA LEU A 90 4.59 2.11 19.94
C LEU A 90 5.84 2.52 20.72
N ASN A 91 6.80 1.61 20.83
CA ASN A 91 8.10 1.94 21.40
C ASN A 91 8.97 2.76 20.42
N GLN A 92 10.03 3.39 20.92
CA GLN A 92 10.90 4.30 20.15
C GLN A 92 11.47 3.67 18.86
N VAL A 93 11.80 2.38 18.89
CA VAL A 93 12.30 1.67 17.68
C VAL A 93 11.22 1.65 16.58
N ASN A 94 9.97 1.38 16.94
CA ASN A 94 8.88 1.31 15.97
C ASN A 94 8.33 2.69 15.59
N ILE A 95 8.43 3.68 16.48
CA ILE A 95 8.21 5.10 16.15
C ILE A 95 9.24 5.56 15.09
N GLY A 96 10.52 5.22 15.25
CA GLY A 96 11.56 5.52 14.24
C GLY A 96 11.23 4.90 12.87
N ARG A 97 10.74 3.65 12.84
CA ARG A 97 10.29 3.00 11.58
C ARG A 97 9.11 3.70 10.92
N MET A 98 8.19 4.24 11.72
CA MET A 98 7.09 5.08 11.19
C MET A 98 7.62 6.37 10.59
N GLY A 99 8.66 6.97 11.21
CA GLY A 99 9.36 8.14 10.68
C GLY A 99 10.04 7.85 9.34
N ASP A 100 10.71 6.71 9.21
CA ASP A 100 11.32 6.29 7.93
C ASP A 100 10.25 6.11 6.84
N LEU A 101 9.13 5.47 7.18
CA LEU A 101 8.02 5.28 6.24
C LEU A 101 7.42 6.63 5.79
N TRP A 102 7.19 7.54 6.71
CA TRP A 102 6.75 8.92 6.43
C TRP A 102 7.70 9.62 5.44
N GLY A 103 9.01 9.61 5.74
CA GLY A 103 10.01 10.24 4.88
C GLY A 103 10.01 9.67 3.45
N ARG A 104 9.85 8.35 3.31
CA ARG A 104 9.74 7.68 2.01
C ARG A 104 8.48 8.09 1.25
N MET A 105 7.35 8.21 1.93
CA MET A 105 6.09 8.64 1.33
C MET A 105 6.16 10.09 0.85
N TYR A 106 6.73 11.00 1.65
CA TYR A 106 6.93 12.38 1.21
C TYR A 106 7.97 12.51 0.10
N THR A 107 8.97 11.63 0.05
CA THR A 107 9.87 11.52 -1.11
C THR A 107 9.10 11.11 -2.37
N ALA A 108 8.18 10.15 -2.27
CA ALA A 108 7.32 9.74 -3.40
C ALA A 108 6.43 10.90 -3.88
N ILE A 109 5.81 11.62 -2.94
CA ILE A 109 5.01 12.82 -3.25
C ILE A 109 5.85 13.88 -3.93
N ASN A 110 7.05 14.17 -3.42
CA ASN A 110 7.92 15.19 -4.00
C ASN A 110 8.36 14.83 -5.43
N ARG A 111 8.66 13.55 -5.69
CA ARG A 111 8.97 13.07 -7.04
C ARG A 111 7.79 13.20 -7.99
N ALA A 112 6.57 12.89 -7.52
CA ALA A 112 5.37 13.10 -8.32
C ALA A 112 5.12 14.59 -8.57
N ASN A 113 5.29 15.45 -7.58
CA ASN A 113 5.21 16.91 -7.74
C ASN A 113 6.23 17.44 -8.74
N ALA A 114 7.47 16.96 -8.68
CA ALA A 114 8.51 17.37 -9.62
C ALA A 114 8.13 17.02 -11.08
N VAL A 115 7.49 15.87 -11.30
CA VAL A 115 6.95 15.53 -12.63
C VAL A 115 5.83 16.51 -13.01
N LEU A 116 4.88 16.78 -12.12
CA LEU A 116 3.74 17.64 -12.39
C LEU A 116 4.14 19.09 -12.64
N ASP A 117 5.19 19.58 -11.96
CA ASP A 117 5.65 20.96 -12.09
C ASP A 117 6.54 21.19 -13.31
N ASN A 118 7.35 20.19 -13.73
CA ASN A 118 8.40 20.44 -14.73
C ASN A 118 8.11 19.77 -16.10
N VAL A 119 7.40 18.64 -16.16
CA VAL A 119 7.11 17.94 -17.44
C VAL A 119 6.17 18.73 -18.37
N PRO A 120 5.22 19.56 -17.90
CA PRO A 120 4.36 20.35 -18.79
C PRO A 120 5.11 21.22 -19.80
N ASP A 121 6.27 21.77 -19.43
CA ASP A 121 7.08 22.68 -20.24
C ASP A 121 8.01 21.96 -21.22
N ILE A 122 8.15 20.64 -21.15
CA ILE A 122 9.01 19.87 -22.05
C ILE A 122 8.36 19.74 -23.44
N GLU A 123 9.11 20.06 -24.50
CA GLU A 123 8.69 19.75 -25.86
C GLU A 123 8.85 18.24 -26.14
N MET A 124 7.74 17.54 -26.22
CA MET A 124 7.70 16.08 -26.40
C MET A 124 6.37 15.64 -27.04
N ASN A 125 6.21 14.33 -27.27
CA ASN A 125 4.94 13.77 -27.71
C ASN A 125 3.82 14.05 -26.69
N GLU A 126 2.75 14.75 -27.11
CA GLU A 126 1.67 15.21 -26.22
C GLU A 126 0.90 14.06 -25.59
N ALA A 127 0.67 12.96 -26.29
CA ALA A 127 -0.03 11.80 -25.71
C ALA A 127 0.80 11.13 -24.61
N LEU A 128 2.13 11.08 -24.80
CA LEU A 128 3.05 10.58 -23.77
C LEU A 128 3.13 11.53 -22.58
N LYS A 129 3.19 12.86 -22.83
CA LYS A 129 3.17 13.89 -21.78
C LYS A 129 1.93 13.73 -20.90
N THR A 130 0.75 13.71 -21.52
CA THR A 130 -0.54 13.53 -20.83
C THR A 130 -0.54 12.27 -19.95
N ARG A 131 -0.04 11.16 -20.49
CA ARG A 131 0.07 9.91 -19.72
C ARG A 131 1.03 10.03 -18.54
N ILE A 132 2.21 10.61 -18.71
CA ILE A 132 3.20 10.79 -17.63
C ILE A 132 2.64 11.65 -16.50
N LEU A 133 1.92 12.72 -16.84
CA LEU A 133 1.25 13.57 -15.84
C LEU A 133 0.14 12.81 -15.10
N ALA A 134 -0.66 12.00 -15.82
CA ALA A 134 -1.68 11.17 -15.23
C ALA A 134 -1.10 10.09 -14.29
N GLU A 135 0.03 9.49 -14.67
CA GLU A 135 0.76 8.56 -13.79
C GLU A 135 1.26 9.26 -12.51
N ALA A 136 1.77 10.49 -12.61
CA ALA A 136 2.21 11.27 -11.44
C ALA A 136 1.04 11.63 -10.51
N HIS A 137 -0.11 12.03 -11.06
CA HIS A 137 -1.34 12.23 -10.31
C HIS A 137 -1.77 10.97 -9.56
N PHE A 138 -1.77 9.81 -10.23
CA PHE A 138 -2.08 8.52 -9.60
C PHE A 138 -1.15 8.22 -8.42
N LEU A 139 0.16 8.37 -8.60
CA LEU A 139 1.16 8.09 -7.56
C LEU A 139 0.98 8.99 -6.35
N ARG A 140 0.72 10.30 -6.58
CA ARG A 140 0.47 11.25 -5.50
C ARG A 140 -0.82 10.92 -4.74
N ALA A 141 -1.91 10.64 -5.44
CA ALA A 141 -3.18 10.24 -4.86
C ALA A 141 -3.04 8.97 -4.00
N ASN A 142 -2.41 7.93 -4.55
CA ASN A 142 -2.21 6.67 -3.84
C ASN A 142 -1.37 6.86 -2.57
N THR A 143 -0.31 7.68 -2.64
CA THR A 143 0.56 7.94 -1.49
C THR A 143 -0.16 8.74 -0.40
N TYR A 144 -0.91 9.79 -0.76
CA TYR A 144 -1.71 10.53 0.22
C TYR A 144 -2.82 9.69 0.83
N PHE A 145 -3.40 8.76 0.08
CA PHE A 145 -4.42 7.84 0.63
C PHE A 145 -3.85 6.92 1.71
N GLU A 146 -2.63 6.44 1.55
CA GLU A 146 -1.95 5.68 2.61
C GLU A 146 -1.57 6.58 3.81
N LEU A 147 -1.08 7.80 3.56
CA LEU A 147 -0.72 8.76 4.61
C LEU A 147 -1.92 9.12 5.49
N VAL A 148 -3.02 9.57 4.88
CA VAL A 148 -4.19 10.04 5.65
C VAL A 148 -4.82 8.92 6.47
N ARG A 149 -4.85 7.69 5.95
CA ARG A 149 -5.33 6.54 6.71
C ARG A 149 -4.44 6.18 7.90
N GLY A 150 -3.13 6.36 7.77
CA GLY A 150 -2.16 6.07 8.83
C GLY A 150 -2.09 7.16 9.90
N TRP A 151 -1.94 8.41 9.49
CA TRP A 151 -1.61 9.53 10.38
C TRP A 151 -2.76 10.52 10.62
N GLY A 152 -3.89 10.39 9.92
CA GLY A 152 -4.97 11.38 9.96
C GLY A 152 -4.61 12.64 9.17
N PRO A 153 -4.80 13.84 9.73
CA PRO A 153 -4.35 15.08 9.14
C PRO A 153 -2.84 15.07 8.85
N VAL A 154 -2.43 15.52 7.65
CA VAL A 154 -1.00 15.52 7.23
C VAL A 154 -0.68 16.77 6.42
N PRO A 155 0.57 17.22 6.35
CA PRO A 155 0.95 18.31 5.45
C PRO A 155 0.63 18.02 4.00
N LEU A 156 -0.15 18.89 3.36
CA LEU A 156 -0.55 18.76 1.96
C LEU A 156 0.41 19.56 1.07
N ARG A 157 1.37 18.86 0.45
CA ARG A 157 2.39 19.44 -0.44
C ARG A 157 2.05 19.10 -1.88
N LEU A 158 1.74 20.10 -2.70
CA LEU A 158 1.25 19.94 -4.07
C LEU A 158 2.23 20.41 -5.15
N THR A 159 3.38 20.95 -4.72
CA THR A 159 4.48 21.39 -5.59
C THR A 159 5.79 20.76 -5.15
N GLU A 160 6.75 20.71 -6.04
CA GLU A 160 8.10 20.22 -5.74
C GLU A 160 8.75 21.08 -4.64
N THR A 161 9.22 20.43 -3.58
CA THR A 161 10.04 21.07 -2.54
C THR A 161 11.51 21.09 -3.00
N LYS A 162 12.04 22.25 -3.31
CA LYS A 162 13.40 22.44 -3.87
C LYS A 162 14.45 22.78 -2.83
N GLY A 163 14.03 23.24 -1.64
CA GLY A 163 14.95 23.68 -0.61
C GLY A 163 14.38 23.65 0.79
N VAL A 164 15.25 23.82 1.77
CA VAL A 164 14.89 23.82 3.20
C VAL A 164 13.95 24.95 3.60
N ASP A 165 13.91 26.03 2.83
CA ASP A 165 13.02 27.17 3.09
C ASP A 165 11.56 26.89 2.67
N GLU A 166 11.32 25.80 1.92
CA GLU A 166 10.00 25.42 1.39
C GLU A 166 9.35 24.29 2.18
N VAL A 167 9.98 23.82 3.27
CA VAL A 167 9.47 22.66 4.03
C VAL A 167 8.29 23.00 4.94
N GLY A 168 8.00 24.28 5.19
CA GLY A 168 6.94 24.72 6.07
C GLY A 168 5.55 24.45 5.48
N ALA A 169 4.82 23.48 6.03
CA ALA A 169 3.42 23.23 5.70
C ALA A 169 2.68 22.72 6.95
N PRO A 170 1.54 23.35 7.34
CA PRO A 170 0.71 22.84 8.42
C PRO A 170 0.04 21.51 8.01
N ARG A 171 -0.49 20.80 8.99
CA ARG A 171 -1.35 19.65 8.72
C ARG A 171 -2.65 20.14 8.08
N ALA A 172 -2.97 19.64 6.90
CA ALA A 172 -4.28 19.79 6.30
C ALA A 172 -5.27 18.82 6.97
N SER A 173 -6.53 19.20 7.05
CA SER A 173 -7.58 18.32 7.55
C SER A 173 -7.72 17.06 6.67
N GLU A 174 -8.25 15.98 7.25
CA GLU A 174 -8.52 14.77 6.46
C GLU A 174 -9.39 15.08 5.24
N ASP A 175 -10.41 15.93 5.37
CA ASP A 175 -11.30 16.28 4.26
C ASP A 175 -10.56 16.99 3.12
N GLU A 176 -9.63 17.90 3.43
CA GLU A 176 -8.78 18.56 2.42
C GLU A 176 -7.86 17.56 1.72
N VAL A 177 -7.26 16.65 2.48
CA VAL A 177 -6.41 15.59 1.91
C VAL A 177 -7.23 14.65 1.02
N TYR A 178 -8.39 14.20 1.47
CA TYR A 178 -9.28 13.36 0.65
C TYR A 178 -9.79 14.09 -0.61
N ALA A 179 -10.11 15.37 -0.53
CA ALA A 179 -10.48 16.15 -1.70
C ALA A 179 -9.37 16.18 -2.75
N GLN A 180 -8.11 16.33 -2.32
CA GLN A 180 -6.96 16.29 -3.22
C GLN A 180 -6.73 14.89 -3.80
N ILE A 181 -6.85 13.83 -2.99
CA ILE A 181 -6.75 12.44 -3.46
C ILE A 181 -7.76 12.17 -4.57
N ILE A 182 -9.02 12.57 -4.37
CA ILE A 182 -10.08 12.39 -5.37
C ILE A 182 -9.78 13.18 -6.64
N SER A 183 -9.35 14.42 -6.51
CA SER A 183 -8.98 15.27 -7.65
C SER A 183 -7.86 14.66 -8.50
N ASP A 184 -6.79 14.20 -7.86
CA ASP A 184 -5.66 13.57 -8.53
C ASP A 184 -6.05 12.22 -9.17
N ALA A 185 -6.81 11.39 -8.44
CA ALA A 185 -7.22 10.09 -8.95
C ALA A 185 -8.21 10.21 -10.12
N GLN A 186 -9.07 11.24 -10.15
CA GLN A 186 -9.94 11.54 -11.28
C GLN A 186 -9.15 12.05 -12.50
N ALA A 187 -8.12 12.89 -12.28
CA ALA A 187 -7.23 13.30 -13.36
C ALA A 187 -6.50 12.09 -13.96
N ALA A 188 -6.04 11.18 -13.10
CA ALA A 188 -5.42 9.94 -13.53
C ALA A 188 -6.39 9.02 -14.30
N GLU A 189 -7.61 8.82 -13.79
CA GLU A 189 -8.64 8.01 -14.46
C GLU A 189 -8.94 8.50 -15.87
N LYS A 190 -9.05 9.82 -16.04
CA LYS A 190 -9.38 10.44 -17.32
C LYS A 190 -8.32 10.17 -18.38
N ASP A 191 -7.04 10.30 -18.03
CA ASP A 191 -5.94 10.43 -18.98
C ASP A 191 -5.03 9.19 -19.05
N LEU A 192 -5.19 8.21 -18.12
CA LEU A 192 -4.49 6.94 -18.21
C LEU A 192 -5.11 6.01 -19.26
N PRO A 193 -4.31 5.19 -19.96
CA PRO A 193 -4.80 4.19 -20.89
C PRO A 193 -5.44 2.99 -20.14
N ASP A 194 -6.24 2.20 -20.86
CA ASP A 194 -6.80 0.95 -20.31
C ASP A 194 -5.71 -0.09 -20.00
N VAL A 195 -4.67 -0.12 -20.83
CA VAL A 195 -3.50 -0.97 -20.62
C VAL A 195 -2.25 -0.10 -20.73
N SER A 196 -1.38 -0.17 -19.75
CA SER A 196 -0.13 0.57 -19.81
C SER A 196 0.80 0.00 -20.90
N PRO A 197 1.30 0.84 -21.83
CA PRO A 197 2.26 0.39 -22.84
C PRO A 197 3.65 0.08 -22.25
N GLU A 198 3.91 0.50 -21.01
CA GLU A 198 5.16 0.18 -20.29
C GLU A 198 5.10 -1.18 -19.57
N GLY A 199 3.98 -1.89 -19.67
CA GLY A 199 3.79 -3.21 -19.08
C GLY A 199 3.26 -3.20 -17.64
N PRO A 200 3.32 -4.36 -16.96
CA PRO A 200 2.80 -4.53 -15.61
C PRO A 200 3.54 -3.64 -14.60
N GLY A 201 2.85 -3.31 -13.51
CA GLY A 201 3.38 -2.42 -12.46
C GLY A 201 3.21 -0.93 -12.74
N ARG A 202 2.73 -0.56 -13.93
CA ARG A 202 2.36 0.82 -14.27
C ARG A 202 0.85 1.03 -14.13
N ALA A 203 0.46 2.21 -13.67
CA ALA A 203 -0.95 2.53 -13.49
C ALA A 203 -1.71 2.54 -14.82
N SER A 204 -2.90 1.97 -14.79
CA SER A 204 -3.89 2.03 -15.84
C SER A 204 -5.10 2.82 -15.35
N ARG A 205 -6.02 3.17 -16.25
CA ARG A 205 -7.33 3.72 -15.88
C ARG A 205 -8.05 2.88 -14.82
N TRP A 206 -7.92 1.56 -14.92
CA TRP A 206 -8.56 0.63 -13.99
C TRP A 206 -7.93 0.68 -12.60
N ALA A 207 -6.62 0.93 -12.50
CA ALA A 207 -5.95 1.16 -11.22
C ALA A 207 -6.44 2.46 -10.57
N ALA A 208 -6.64 3.53 -11.36
CA ALA A 208 -7.21 4.78 -10.86
C ALA A 208 -8.66 4.61 -10.40
N LYS A 209 -9.50 3.85 -11.14
CA LYS A 209 -10.86 3.50 -10.72
C LYS A 209 -10.90 2.70 -9.43
N MET A 210 -9.99 1.72 -9.26
CA MET A 210 -9.90 0.94 -8.02
C MET A 210 -9.44 1.81 -6.83
N LEU A 211 -8.50 2.72 -7.04
CA LEU A 211 -8.12 3.69 -6.01
C LEU A 211 -9.31 4.55 -5.59
N LEU A 212 -10.03 5.14 -6.54
CA LEU A 212 -11.24 5.93 -6.28
C LEU A 212 -12.31 5.08 -5.56
N ALA A 213 -12.55 3.85 -5.99
CA ALA A 213 -13.52 2.97 -5.35
C ALA A 213 -13.17 2.70 -3.88
N GLN A 214 -11.88 2.48 -3.55
CA GLN A 214 -11.42 2.32 -2.16
C GLN A 214 -11.54 3.62 -1.36
N VAL A 215 -11.23 4.77 -1.97
CA VAL A 215 -11.37 6.09 -1.35
C VAL A 215 -12.84 6.35 -1.00
N TYR A 216 -13.74 6.16 -1.94
CA TYR A 216 -15.16 6.34 -1.73
C TYR A 216 -15.75 5.34 -0.72
N LEU A 217 -15.32 4.08 -0.77
CA LEU A 217 -15.69 3.09 0.25
C LEU A 217 -15.25 3.52 1.66
N THR A 218 -14.03 4.06 1.78
CA THR A 218 -13.48 4.55 3.05
C THR A 218 -14.23 5.79 3.56
N ARG A 219 -14.71 6.64 2.64
CA ARG A 219 -15.48 7.86 2.94
C ARG A 219 -16.99 7.63 3.03
N GLU A 220 -17.43 6.36 2.98
CA GLU A 220 -18.85 5.98 3.00
C GLU A 220 -19.69 6.61 1.87
N GLN A 221 -19.04 6.98 0.76
CA GLN A 221 -19.67 7.42 -0.48
C GLN A 221 -20.06 6.20 -1.30
N TRP A 222 -21.10 5.51 -0.82
CA TRP A 222 -21.47 4.18 -1.27
C TRP A 222 -21.87 4.10 -2.75
N GLY A 223 -22.55 5.14 -3.25
CA GLY A 223 -22.99 5.20 -4.65
C GLY A 223 -21.82 5.21 -5.62
N GLU A 224 -20.84 6.06 -5.35
CA GLU A 224 -19.63 6.23 -6.14
C GLU A 224 -18.75 4.98 -6.07
N ALA A 225 -18.56 4.43 -4.87
CA ALA A 225 -17.77 3.19 -4.68
C ALA A 225 -18.38 2.03 -5.46
N ARG A 226 -19.72 1.86 -5.39
CA ARG A 226 -20.46 0.83 -6.14
C ARG A 226 -20.30 1.02 -7.65
N GLY A 227 -20.50 2.25 -8.15
CA GLY A 227 -20.45 2.54 -9.58
C GLY A 227 -19.09 2.20 -10.19
N LEU A 228 -18.00 2.64 -9.58
CA LEU A 228 -16.64 2.37 -10.05
C LEU A 228 -16.29 0.88 -9.98
N ALA A 229 -16.68 0.19 -8.90
CA ALA A 229 -16.46 -1.25 -8.78
C ALA A 229 -17.23 -2.01 -9.87
N GLU A 230 -18.46 -1.61 -10.18
CA GLU A 230 -19.26 -2.22 -11.26
C GLU A 230 -18.62 -2.00 -12.64
N GLU A 231 -18.07 -0.80 -12.90
CA GLU A 231 -17.35 -0.52 -14.13
C GLU A 231 -16.13 -1.43 -14.31
N VAL A 232 -15.36 -1.66 -13.24
CA VAL A 232 -14.21 -2.58 -13.25
C VAL A 232 -14.68 -4.01 -13.51
N ILE A 233 -15.75 -4.48 -12.82
CA ILE A 233 -16.31 -5.82 -13.01
C ILE A 233 -16.78 -6.05 -14.45
N ASN A 234 -17.42 -5.07 -15.05
CA ASN A 234 -18.02 -5.15 -16.37
C ASN A 234 -17.07 -4.74 -17.52
N SER A 235 -15.83 -4.38 -17.20
CA SER A 235 -14.85 -3.89 -18.19
C SER A 235 -14.46 -4.89 -19.27
N GLY A 236 -14.58 -6.19 -18.97
CA GLY A 236 -14.07 -7.25 -19.84
C GLY A 236 -12.54 -7.33 -19.92
N GLN A 237 -11.83 -6.54 -19.11
CA GLN A 237 -10.36 -6.51 -19.08
C GLN A 237 -9.77 -7.56 -18.13
N PHE A 238 -10.54 -8.00 -17.15
CA PHE A 238 -10.10 -8.90 -16.09
C PHE A 238 -11.02 -10.10 -15.97
N SER A 239 -10.50 -11.19 -15.40
CA SER A 239 -11.28 -12.36 -15.04
C SER A 239 -10.70 -13.02 -13.78
N LEU A 240 -11.57 -13.69 -13.02
CA LEU A 240 -11.11 -14.44 -11.84
C LEU A 240 -10.23 -15.62 -12.28
N VAL A 241 -9.14 -15.85 -11.58
CA VAL A 241 -8.40 -17.09 -11.63
C VAL A 241 -9.29 -18.20 -11.07
N LEU A 242 -9.57 -19.22 -11.86
CA LEU A 242 -10.37 -20.36 -11.42
C LEU A 242 -9.52 -21.27 -10.53
N VAL A 243 -10.10 -21.74 -9.46
CA VAL A 243 -9.44 -22.53 -8.43
C VAL A 243 -10.18 -23.84 -8.24
N SER A 244 -9.47 -24.95 -8.28
CA SER A 244 -9.95 -26.29 -7.98
C SER A 244 -9.18 -26.98 -6.85
N GLU A 245 -7.96 -26.50 -6.60
CA GLU A 245 -7.11 -26.93 -5.50
C GLU A 245 -6.36 -25.72 -4.88
N PRO A 246 -5.84 -25.81 -3.63
CA PRO A 246 -5.22 -24.67 -2.95
C PRO A 246 -4.07 -24.02 -3.74
N ASN A 247 -3.26 -24.80 -4.42
CA ASN A 247 -2.11 -24.29 -5.16
C ASN A 247 -2.45 -23.48 -6.41
N ASP A 248 -3.70 -23.57 -6.93
CA ASP A 248 -4.14 -22.74 -8.06
C ASP A 248 -4.08 -21.25 -7.74
N PHE A 249 -4.26 -20.86 -6.46
CA PHE A 249 -4.13 -19.48 -6.02
C PHE A 249 -2.72 -18.88 -6.26
N TYR A 250 -1.68 -19.71 -6.39
CA TYR A 250 -0.35 -19.19 -6.71
C TYR A 250 -0.26 -18.50 -8.06
N GLN A 251 -1.19 -18.79 -9.00
CA GLN A 251 -1.25 -18.10 -10.28
C GLN A 251 -1.44 -16.59 -10.10
N ILE A 252 -2.09 -16.14 -9.00
CA ILE A 252 -2.32 -14.72 -8.70
C ILE A 252 -1.02 -14.02 -8.30
N PHE A 253 -0.06 -14.74 -7.69
CA PHE A 253 1.12 -14.14 -7.05
C PHE A 253 2.42 -14.43 -7.79
N ARG A 254 2.51 -15.50 -8.58
CA ARG A 254 3.75 -15.94 -9.25
C ARG A 254 3.92 -15.41 -10.65
N SER A 255 2.85 -15.01 -11.31
CA SER A 255 2.90 -14.52 -12.70
C SER A 255 3.16 -13.02 -12.72
N GLU A 256 4.04 -12.56 -13.62
CA GLU A 256 4.21 -11.14 -13.89
C GLU A 256 2.90 -10.48 -14.38
N THR A 257 2.07 -11.29 -15.05
CA THR A 257 0.72 -10.88 -15.48
C THR A 257 -0.24 -12.04 -15.26
N ASN A 258 -1.31 -11.80 -14.57
CA ASN A 258 -2.42 -12.73 -14.43
C ASN A 258 -3.75 -12.01 -14.69
N SER A 259 -4.82 -12.78 -14.87
CA SER A 259 -6.11 -12.23 -15.26
C SER A 259 -6.81 -11.38 -14.20
N GLU A 260 -6.33 -11.43 -12.94
CA GLU A 260 -6.85 -10.61 -11.83
C GLU A 260 -6.00 -9.37 -11.54
N ASP A 261 -4.79 -9.27 -12.11
CA ASP A 261 -3.87 -8.18 -11.78
C ASP A 261 -4.32 -6.87 -12.43
N ILE A 262 -4.77 -5.94 -11.60
CA ILE A 262 -5.05 -4.56 -12.02
C ILE A 262 -3.80 -3.70 -11.84
N MET A 263 -3.08 -3.89 -10.74
CA MET A 263 -1.80 -3.26 -10.48
C MET A 263 -1.07 -3.98 -9.33
N SER A 264 0.17 -4.36 -9.58
CA SER A 264 1.07 -4.97 -8.59
C SER A 264 2.43 -4.30 -8.58
N VAL A 265 3.09 -4.29 -7.44
CA VAL A 265 4.52 -4.01 -7.38
C VAL A 265 5.24 -5.23 -7.95
N GLN A 266 5.97 -5.02 -9.03
CA GLN A 266 6.73 -6.06 -9.70
C GLN A 266 8.12 -6.19 -9.09
N HIS A 267 8.51 -7.41 -8.80
CA HIS A 267 9.86 -7.74 -8.33
C HIS A 267 10.64 -8.51 -9.40
N SER A 268 11.94 -8.38 -9.36
CA SER A 268 12.87 -9.04 -10.28
C SER A 268 14.07 -9.59 -9.53
N SER A 269 14.93 -10.34 -10.21
CA SER A 269 16.21 -10.82 -9.64
C SER A 269 17.09 -9.69 -9.08
N ASN A 270 16.95 -8.47 -9.60
CA ASN A 270 17.67 -7.29 -9.13
C ASN A 270 16.93 -6.49 -8.05
N SER A 271 15.65 -6.77 -7.83
CA SER A 271 14.79 -6.11 -6.84
C SER A 271 13.82 -7.14 -6.27
N GLN A 272 14.35 -7.97 -5.38
CA GLN A 272 13.62 -9.08 -4.78
C GLN A 272 12.65 -8.60 -3.69
N SER A 273 11.56 -9.33 -3.52
CA SER A 273 10.67 -9.14 -2.37
C SER A 273 11.24 -9.88 -1.15
N GLU A 274 11.36 -9.21 -0.02
CA GLU A 274 11.81 -9.88 1.22
C GLU A 274 10.64 -10.45 2.05
N ILE A 275 9.41 -10.44 1.56
CA ILE A 275 8.23 -10.90 2.32
C ILE A 275 8.42 -12.33 2.84
N CYS A 276 9.02 -13.22 2.05
CA CYS A 276 9.35 -14.57 2.46
C CYS A 276 10.17 -14.61 3.76
N ASN A 277 11.10 -13.66 3.93
CA ASN A 277 12.00 -13.62 5.08
C ASN A 277 11.27 -13.34 6.40
N PHE A 278 10.09 -12.71 6.34
CA PHE A 278 9.25 -12.42 7.50
C PHE A 278 8.19 -13.50 7.74
N LEU A 279 7.80 -14.24 6.71
CA LEU A 279 6.74 -15.24 6.80
C LEU A 279 7.27 -16.64 7.06
N HIS A 280 8.45 -16.99 6.53
CA HIS A 280 8.93 -18.36 6.54
C HIS A 280 10.17 -18.53 7.41
N ARG A 281 10.31 -19.73 8.00
CA ARG A 281 11.43 -20.10 8.86
C ARG A 281 12.59 -20.67 8.03
N THR A 282 13.81 -20.31 8.41
CA THR A 282 15.04 -20.87 7.80
C THR A 282 15.21 -22.36 7.99
N ASN A 283 14.68 -22.92 9.09
CA ASN A 283 14.75 -24.35 9.38
C ASN A 283 13.62 -25.16 8.73
N ILE A 284 12.82 -24.55 7.87
CA ILE A 284 11.82 -25.21 7.03
C ILE A 284 12.07 -24.76 5.58
N PRO A 285 13.09 -25.31 4.93
CA PRO A 285 13.57 -24.81 3.63
C PRO A 285 12.59 -24.99 2.49
N VAL A 286 11.59 -25.84 2.64
CA VAL A 286 10.59 -26.09 1.60
C VAL A 286 9.83 -24.83 1.14
N TYR A 287 9.70 -23.83 2.01
CA TYR A 287 9.03 -22.57 1.70
C TYR A 287 9.96 -21.36 1.58
N ASN A 288 11.24 -21.54 1.99
CA ASN A 288 12.28 -20.52 1.86
C ASN A 288 13.64 -21.22 1.67
N PRO A 289 13.90 -21.79 0.49
CA PRO A 289 15.09 -22.61 0.23
C PRO A 289 16.41 -21.86 0.38
N GLN A 290 16.42 -20.54 0.22
CA GLN A 290 17.64 -19.72 0.37
C GLN A 290 17.93 -19.31 1.82
N GLY A 291 17.02 -19.59 2.75
CA GLY A 291 17.33 -19.57 4.17
C GLY A 291 17.72 -18.22 4.79
N SER A 292 17.27 -17.11 4.23
CA SER A 292 17.54 -15.78 4.81
C SER A 292 16.48 -15.29 5.81
N GLY A 293 15.46 -16.10 6.08
CA GLY A 293 14.35 -15.76 6.97
C GLY A 293 14.79 -15.51 8.41
N PHE A 294 14.60 -14.29 8.88
CA PHE A 294 15.00 -13.91 10.23
C PHE A 294 14.02 -14.38 11.29
N PHE A 295 12.74 -14.10 11.09
CA PHE A 295 11.75 -14.24 12.14
C PHE A 295 10.37 -14.41 11.51
N ALA A 296 9.95 -15.63 11.30
CA ALA A 296 8.58 -15.86 10.89
C ALA A 296 7.61 -15.20 11.88
N TRP A 297 6.75 -14.33 11.40
CA TRP A 297 5.61 -13.86 12.17
C TRP A 297 4.71 -15.04 12.49
N LEU A 298 4.13 -15.02 13.68
CA LEU A 298 3.33 -16.15 14.13
C LEU A 298 1.84 -15.85 13.94
N PRO A 299 1.10 -16.70 13.23
CA PRO A 299 -0.36 -16.60 13.17
C PRO A 299 -0.97 -16.57 14.58
N ILE A 300 -1.93 -15.68 14.82
CA ILE A 300 -2.67 -15.61 16.07
C ILE A 300 -3.78 -16.65 16.03
N GLN A 301 -3.64 -17.76 16.77
CA GLN A 301 -4.50 -18.93 16.69
C GLN A 301 -5.96 -18.66 17.06
N ASN A 302 -6.22 -17.82 18.07
CA ASN A 302 -7.57 -17.44 18.48
C ASN A 302 -8.15 -16.27 17.66
N SER A 303 -7.53 -15.94 16.53
CA SER A 303 -8.03 -14.96 15.57
C SER A 303 -8.90 -15.61 14.48
N TYR A 304 -9.35 -14.82 13.52
CA TYR A 304 -10.15 -15.28 12.36
C TYR A 304 -9.46 -16.33 11.49
N ILE A 305 -8.13 -16.45 11.56
CA ILE A 305 -7.35 -17.44 10.78
C ILE A 305 -7.15 -18.77 11.52
N GLY A 306 -7.68 -18.90 12.72
CA GLY A 306 -7.61 -20.12 13.51
C GLY A 306 -8.74 -21.12 13.23
N ASP A 307 -9.25 -21.75 14.28
CA ASP A 307 -10.22 -22.84 14.20
C ASP A 307 -11.58 -22.46 13.56
N SER A 308 -11.90 -21.15 13.54
CA SER A 308 -13.15 -20.67 12.93
C SER A 308 -13.14 -20.64 11.39
N TRP A 309 -11.99 -20.83 10.74
CA TRP A 309 -11.89 -20.91 9.30
C TRP A 309 -12.19 -22.34 8.84
N ASP A 310 -13.20 -22.50 7.99
CA ASP A 310 -13.64 -23.81 7.46
C ASP A 310 -12.49 -24.51 6.70
N ASP A 311 -12.23 -25.75 7.03
CA ASP A 311 -11.18 -26.55 6.40
C ASP A 311 -11.46 -26.87 4.92
N ASN A 312 -12.72 -26.75 4.47
CA ASN A 312 -13.08 -26.92 3.07
C ASN A 312 -12.82 -25.64 2.23
N ASP A 313 -12.50 -24.51 2.87
CA ASP A 313 -12.10 -23.31 2.14
C ASP A 313 -10.63 -23.46 1.70
N LEU A 314 -10.42 -23.62 0.40
CA LEU A 314 -9.09 -23.85 -0.18
C LEU A 314 -8.09 -22.72 0.10
N ARG A 315 -8.59 -21.53 0.44
CA ARG A 315 -7.76 -20.40 0.85
C ARG A 315 -7.05 -20.66 2.18
N LYS A 316 -7.62 -21.50 3.07
CA LYS A 316 -6.99 -21.86 4.34
C LYS A 316 -5.69 -22.61 4.10
N GLU A 317 -5.72 -23.69 3.33
CA GLU A 317 -4.54 -24.48 3.01
C GLU A 317 -3.55 -23.73 2.12
N PHE A 318 -4.03 -22.84 1.23
CA PHE A 318 -3.17 -21.97 0.45
C PHE A 318 -2.37 -20.99 1.33
N ASN A 319 -2.99 -20.45 2.37
CA ASN A 319 -2.37 -19.40 3.20
C ASN A 319 -1.62 -19.94 4.42
N LEU A 320 -1.96 -21.13 4.90
CA LEU A 320 -1.51 -21.67 6.19
C LEU A 320 -1.08 -23.13 6.06
N TYR A 321 -0.20 -23.60 6.95
CA TYR A 321 0.17 -25.00 7.07
C TYR A 321 0.39 -25.41 8.53
N THR A 322 0.14 -26.70 8.82
CA THR A 322 0.33 -27.33 10.13
C THR A 322 1.39 -28.44 10.10
N GLU A 323 1.78 -28.83 8.89
CA GLU A 323 2.81 -29.85 8.62
C GLU A 323 3.50 -29.52 7.29
N TYR A 324 4.66 -30.07 7.04
CA TYR A 324 5.39 -29.93 5.77
C TYR A 324 6.07 -31.24 5.40
N VAL A 325 6.40 -31.39 4.12
CA VAL A 325 7.18 -32.53 3.61
C VAL A 325 8.66 -32.12 3.65
N ASP A 326 9.50 -32.90 4.33
CA ASP A 326 10.91 -32.65 4.40
C ASP A 326 11.69 -33.11 3.14
N GLU A 327 13.00 -32.94 3.13
CA GLU A 327 13.88 -33.34 2.02
C GLU A 327 13.92 -34.84 1.76
N ASN A 328 13.50 -35.68 2.72
CA ASN A 328 13.39 -37.12 2.61
C ASN A 328 12.03 -37.61 2.12
N GLY A 329 11.08 -36.69 1.95
CA GLY A 329 9.70 -36.99 1.61
C GLY A 329 8.83 -37.38 2.80
N GLU A 330 9.29 -37.17 4.03
CA GLU A 330 8.54 -37.47 5.24
C GLU A 330 7.67 -36.29 5.65
N VAL A 331 6.43 -36.57 6.10
CA VAL A 331 5.51 -35.55 6.63
C VAL A 331 5.92 -35.23 8.06
N VAL A 332 6.28 -33.96 8.29
CA VAL A 332 6.73 -33.46 9.59
C VAL A 332 5.69 -32.46 10.13
N PRO A 333 5.01 -32.77 11.24
CA PRO A 333 4.08 -31.84 11.87
C PRO A 333 4.85 -30.67 12.50
N LEU A 334 4.21 -29.48 12.52
CA LEU A 334 4.75 -28.33 13.24
C LEU A 334 4.75 -28.59 14.75
N PRO A 335 5.69 -27.99 15.51
CA PRO A 335 5.74 -28.14 16.97
C PRO A 335 4.46 -27.60 17.64
N GLU A 336 4.02 -28.21 18.74
CA GLU A 336 2.87 -27.79 19.52
C GLU A 336 2.90 -26.30 19.93
N ALA A 337 4.09 -25.76 20.18
CA ALA A 337 4.29 -24.35 20.51
C ALA A 337 4.04 -23.40 19.33
N THR A 338 4.01 -23.89 18.10
CA THR A 338 3.75 -23.13 16.87
C THR A 338 3.05 -24.02 15.86
N PRO A 339 1.79 -24.44 16.15
CA PRO A 339 1.11 -25.50 15.40
C PRO A 339 0.63 -25.05 14.01
N ILE A 340 0.68 -23.77 13.71
CA ILE A 340 0.27 -23.20 12.44
C ILE A 340 1.24 -22.10 12.00
N LEU A 341 1.58 -22.05 10.73
CA LEU A 341 2.43 -21.04 10.12
C LEU A 341 1.85 -20.58 8.78
N PHE A 342 2.30 -19.41 8.31
CA PHE A 342 1.92 -18.87 6.99
C PHE A 342 2.62 -19.64 5.86
N LYS A 343 1.88 -19.89 4.77
CA LYS A 343 2.36 -20.56 3.55
C LYS A 343 2.40 -19.61 2.35
N LYS A 344 1.51 -18.62 2.31
CA LYS A 344 1.44 -17.64 1.21
C LYS A 344 2.79 -16.94 0.98
N PHE A 345 3.05 -16.50 -0.24
CA PHE A 345 4.29 -15.86 -0.65
C PHE A 345 5.52 -16.76 -0.42
N ILE A 346 5.43 -18.02 -0.81
CA ILE A 346 6.59 -18.93 -0.80
C ILE A 346 7.60 -18.49 -1.85
N ASP A 347 8.88 -18.72 -1.53
CA ASP A 347 9.96 -18.45 -2.46
C ASP A 347 9.91 -19.39 -3.66
N THR A 348 10.46 -18.94 -4.78
CA THR A 348 10.67 -19.78 -5.96
C THR A 348 11.84 -20.75 -5.70
N PRO A 349 11.90 -21.90 -6.39
CA PRO A 349 12.99 -22.87 -6.21
C PRO A 349 14.40 -22.30 -6.45
N ASP A 350 14.51 -21.24 -7.22
CA ASP A 350 15.75 -20.50 -7.47
C ASP A 350 16.04 -19.43 -6.40
N GLY A 351 15.15 -19.24 -5.43
CA GLY A 351 15.31 -18.30 -4.32
C GLY A 351 15.21 -16.83 -4.70
N MET A 352 14.65 -16.51 -5.85
CA MET A 352 14.67 -15.14 -6.37
C MET A 352 13.57 -14.22 -5.84
N GLN A 353 12.59 -14.71 -5.09
CA GLN A 353 11.50 -13.91 -4.50
C GLN A 353 10.92 -12.87 -5.47
N THR A 354 10.63 -13.29 -6.70
CA THR A 354 10.24 -12.42 -7.82
C THR A 354 8.74 -12.31 -8.03
N PHE A 355 7.93 -12.71 -7.07
CA PHE A 355 6.47 -12.63 -7.16
C PHE A 355 5.96 -11.17 -7.11
N GLY A 356 4.84 -10.91 -7.78
CA GLY A 356 4.15 -9.63 -7.70
C GLY A 356 3.44 -9.45 -6.35
N VAL A 357 3.50 -8.24 -5.80
CA VAL A 357 2.74 -7.86 -4.61
C VAL A 357 1.54 -7.01 -5.04
N PRO A 358 0.30 -7.54 -4.98
CA PRO A 358 -0.86 -6.81 -5.47
C PRO A 358 -1.10 -5.51 -4.70
N ILE A 359 -1.32 -4.41 -5.46
CA ILE A 359 -1.90 -3.16 -4.97
C ILE A 359 -3.41 -3.20 -5.19
N PHE A 360 -3.85 -3.57 -6.38
CA PHE A 360 -5.25 -3.78 -6.72
C PHE A 360 -5.41 -5.05 -7.54
N ARG A 361 -6.41 -5.85 -7.21
CA ARG A 361 -6.78 -7.02 -8.00
C ARG A 361 -8.30 -7.15 -8.16
N TYR A 362 -8.69 -7.80 -9.23
CA TYR A 362 -10.07 -7.86 -9.73
C TYR A 362 -11.09 -8.34 -8.69
N THR A 363 -10.73 -9.32 -7.88
CA THR A 363 -11.56 -9.82 -6.77
C THR A 363 -12.05 -8.71 -5.83
N GLU A 364 -11.22 -7.68 -5.60
CA GLU A 364 -11.58 -6.60 -4.68
C GLU A 364 -12.77 -5.78 -5.19
N ALA A 365 -12.92 -5.62 -6.50
CA ALA A 365 -14.07 -4.93 -7.08
C ALA A 365 -15.41 -5.59 -6.71
N PHE A 366 -15.46 -6.93 -6.68
CA PHE A 366 -16.66 -7.68 -6.27
C PHE A 366 -17.05 -7.38 -4.82
N LEU A 367 -16.06 -7.37 -3.92
CA LEU A 367 -16.31 -7.16 -2.49
C LEU A 367 -16.60 -5.69 -2.15
N ILE A 368 -15.99 -4.74 -2.87
CA ILE A 368 -16.36 -3.31 -2.78
C ILE A 368 -17.80 -3.12 -3.27
N TYR A 369 -18.15 -3.70 -4.42
CA TYR A 369 -19.53 -3.63 -4.94
C TYR A 369 -20.53 -4.17 -3.93
N ALA A 370 -20.28 -5.37 -3.41
CA ALA A 370 -21.18 -6.04 -2.47
C ALA A 370 -21.45 -5.19 -1.22
N GLU A 371 -20.40 -4.67 -0.58
CA GLU A 371 -20.53 -3.81 0.59
C GLU A 371 -21.25 -2.50 0.24
N ALA A 372 -20.75 -1.78 -0.77
CA ALA A 372 -21.25 -0.46 -1.11
C ALA A 372 -22.72 -0.49 -1.56
N ALA A 373 -23.12 -1.48 -2.36
CA ALA A 373 -24.51 -1.65 -2.78
C ALA A 373 -25.44 -1.91 -1.58
N SER A 374 -25.04 -2.80 -0.66
CA SER A 374 -25.81 -3.10 0.53
C SER A 374 -25.93 -1.89 1.45
N GLN A 375 -24.86 -1.11 1.62
CA GLN A 375 -24.90 0.10 2.43
C GLN A 375 -25.78 1.19 1.82
N ALA A 376 -25.71 1.38 0.50
CA ALA A 376 -26.52 2.36 -0.21
C ALA A 376 -28.02 2.04 -0.21
N GLU A 377 -28.39 0.75 -0.22
CA GLU A 377 -29.77 0.27 -0.37
C GLU A 377 -30.43 -0.13 0.96
N GLY A 378 -29.69 -0.06 2.08
CA GLY A 378 -30.20 -0.42 3.41
C GLY A 378 -30.29 -1.95 3.65
N GLY A 379 -29.59 -2.74 2.83
CA GLY A 379 -29.52 -4.19 2.90
C GLY A 379 -29.06 -4.81 1.57
N PRO A 380 -28.70 -6.11 1.55
CA PRO A 380 -28.16 -6.73 0.35
C PRO A 380 -29.22 -6.93 -0.73
N SER A 381 -29.00 -6.38 -1.91
CA SER A 381 -29.72 -6.76 -3.12
C SER A 381 -29.29 -8.13 -3.60
N ALA A 382 -30.09 -8.72 -4.50
CA ALA A 382 -29.74 -10.00 -5.12
C ALA A 382 -28.36 -9.98 -5.84
N LEU A 383 -28.04 -8.85 -6.49
CA LEU A 383 -26.75 -8.68 -7.16
C LEU A 383 -25.60 -8.50 -6.17
N ALA A 384 -25.80 -7.76 -5.07
CA ALA A 384 -24.79 -7.64 -4.00
C ALA A 384 -24.47 -9.01 -3.40
N LEU A 385 -25.50 -9.82 -3.14
CA LEU A 385 -25.35 -11.18 -2.63
C LEU A 385 -24.63 -12.08 -3.64
N GLU A 386 -24.97 -11.99 -4.93
CA GLU A 386 -24.31 -12.75 -6.00
C GLU A 386 -22.83 -12.40 -6.11
N ARG A 387 -22.46 -11.11 -6.02
CA ARG A 387 -21.06 -10.67 -6.04
C ARG A 387 -20.26 -11.24 -4.86
N LEU A 388 -20.85 -11.27 -3.68
CA LEU A 388 -20.23 -11.90 -2.50
C LEU A 388 -20.07 -13.41 -2.69
N ASN A 389 -21.14 -14.09 -3.15
CA ASN A 389 -21.13 -15.54 -3.39
C ASN A 389 -20.15 -15.96 -4.49
N THR A 390 -19.95 -15.12 -5.51
CA THR A 390 -18.94 -15.36 -6.56
C THR A 390 -17.55 -15.59 -5.95
N ILE A 391 -17.15 -14.77 -4.98
CA ILE A 391 -15.84 -14.90 -4.34
C ILE A 391 -15.80 -16.09 -3.38
N LYS A 392 -16.85 -16.30 -2.61
CA LYS A 392 -16.95 -17.45 -1.71
C LYS A 392 -16.88 -18.78 -2.47
N ARG A 393 -17.66 -18.95 -3.53
CA ARG A 393 -17.66 -20.15 -4.37
C ARG A 393 -16.26 -20.47 -4.86
N ARG A 394 -15.54 -19.49 -5.41
CA ARG A 394 -14.15 -19.66 -5.82
C ARG A 394 -13.27 -20.11 -4.65
N GLY A 395 -13.42 -19.51 -3.48
CA GLY A 395 -12.68 -19.91 -2.27
C GLY A 395 -12.82 -21.40 -1.94
N TYR A 396 -13.97 -21.98 -2.24
CA TYR A 396 -14.27 -23.40 -2.01
C TYR A 396 -14.08 -24.29 -3.25
N GLY A 397 -13.49 -23.78 -4.34
CA GLY A 397 -13.24 -24.56 -5.55
C GLY A 397 -14.46 -24.83 -6.43
N TYR A 398 -15.57 -24.13 -6.19
CA TYR A 398 -16.74 -24.20 -7.06
C TYR A 398 -16.65 -23.23 -8.24
N ASP A 399 -17.46 -23.46 -9.27
CA ASP A 399 -17.65 -22.47 -10.33
C ASP A 399 -18.16 -21.15 -9.73
N PRO A 400 -17.41 -20.05 -9.87
CA PRO A 400 -17.77 -18.77 -9.27
C PRO A 400 -19.12 -18.22 -9.72
N PHE A 401 -19.57 -18.59 -10.91
CA PHE A 401 -20.73 -18.03 -11.58
C PHE A 401 -21.98 -18.96 -11.53
N SER A 402 -21.89 -20.08 -10.82
CA SER A 402 -23.00 -21.02 -10.65
C SER A 402 -23.34 -21.19 -9.17
N PRO A 403 -24.65 -21.22 -8.78
CA PRO A 403 -25.04 -21.43 -7.38
C PRO A 403 -24.41 -22.68 -6.77
N SER A 404 -24.02 -22.62 -5.52
CA SER A 404 -23.33 -23.72 -4.82
C SER A 404 -23.83 -23.91 -3.38
N PRO A 405 -23.55 -25.06 -2.74
CA PRO A 405 -23.96 -25.31 -1.36
C PRO A 405 -23.32 -24.37 -0.32
N VAL A 406 -22.23 -23.67 -0.67
CA VAL A 406 -21.53 -22.75 0.24
C VAL A 406 -22.06 -21.32 0.19
N ASP A 407 -23.02 -21.04 -0.68
CA ASP A 407 -23.56 -19.69 -0.86
C ASP A 407 -24.13 -19.14 0.44
N TYR A 408 -23.88 -17.86 0.69
CA TYR A 408 -24.62 -17.11 1.67
C TYR A 408 -26.10 -17.04 1.30
N SER A 409 -26.97 -17.24 2.28
CA SER A 409 -28.42 -17.22 2.05
C SER A 409 -28.96 -15.81 1.90
N ALA A 410 -30.03 -15.64 1.14
CA ALA A 410 -30.82 -14.41 1.13
C ALA A 410 -31.47 -14.16 2.51
N GLY A 411 -31.76 -12.88 2.80
CA GLY A 411 -32.47 -12.48 4.01
C GLY A 411 -31.54 -12.04 5.17
N MET A 412 -30.26 -11.91 4.94
CA MET A 412 -29.36 -11.25 5.90
C MET A 412 -29.75 -9.78 6.06
N SER A 413 -29.67 -9.28 7.30
CA SER A 413 -29.71 -7.84 7.58
C SER A 413 -28.50 -7.14 6.95
N GLN A 414 -28.56 -5.83 6.83
CA GLN A 414 -27.43 -5.01 6.34
C GLN A 414 -26.15 -5.26 7.16
N ALA A 415 -26.27 -5.36 8.49
CA ALA A 415 -25.14 -5.59 9.38
C ALA A 415 -24.53 -6.99 9.18
N GLU A 416 -25.35 -8.04 9.17
CA GLU A 416 -24.90 -9.42 8.92
C GLU A 416 -24.23 -9.56 7.56
N PHE A 417 -24.77 -8.91 6.55
CA PHE A 417 -24.17 -8.92 5.21
C PHE A 417 -22.83 -8.20 5.18
N ARG A 418 -22.71 -7.03 5.84
CA ARG A 418 -21.43 -6.32 5.97
C ARG A 418 -20.39 -7.19 6.66
N ASP A 419 -20.77 -7.88 7.71
CA ASP A 419 -19.86 -8.80 8.42
C ASP A 419 -19.44 -9.99 7.54
N ALA A 420 -20.36 -10.51 6.72
CA ALA A 420 -20.04 -11.55 5.75
C ALA A 420 -19.06 -11.05 4.67
N VAL A 421 -19.24 -9.84 4.15
CA VAL A 421 -18.29 -9.23 3.21
C VAL A 421 -16.92 -9.04 3.86
N LEU A 422 -16.85 -8.50 5.07
CA LEU A 422 -15.58 -8.32 5.79
C LEU A 422 -14.88 -9.67 6.03
N LYS A 423 -15.64 -10.72 6.38
CA LYS A 423 -15.10 -12.07 6.55
C LYS A 423 -14.50 -12.62 5.24
N GLU A 424 -15.20 -12.46 4.10
CA GLU A 424 -14.64 -12.88 2.81
C GLU A 424 -13.40 -12.05 2.43
N ARG A 425 -13.38 -10.74 2.73
CA ARG A 425 -12.18 -9.89 2.55
C ARG A 425 -11.02 -10.36 3.40
N ASP A 426 -11.26 -10.77 4.64
CA ASP A 426 -10.24 -11.28 5.55
C ASP A 426 -9.55 -12.55 5.03
N TYR A 427 -10.33 -13.49 4.51
CA TYR A 427 -9.82 -14.75 3.96
C TYR A 427 -9.14 -14.54 2.60
N GLU A 428 -9.76 -13.75 1.75
CA GLU A 428 -9.27 -13.47 0.40
C GLU A 428 -7.96 -12.68 0.41
N PHE A 429 -7.85 -11.67 1.27
CA PHE A 429 -6.72 -10.74 1.32
C PHE A 429 -5.79 -10.96 2.52
N LEU A 430 -5.77 -12.16 3.10
CA LEU A 430 -4.82 -12.46 4.17
C LEU A 430 -3.40 -12.13 3.70
N LEU A 431 -2.65 -11.36 4.51
CA LEU A 431 -1.33 -10.85 4.21
C LEU A 431 -1.24 -9.83 3.04
N GLU A 432 -2.37 -9.33 2.51
CA GLU A 432 -2.39 -8.33 1.43
C GLU A 432 -2.70 -6.90 1.91
N ARG A 433 -2.49 -6.59 3.18
CA ARG A 433 -2.58 -5.24 3.76
C ARG A 433 -3.99 -4.60 3.73
N ARG A 434 -5.08 -5.39 3.65
CA ARG A 434 -6.45 -4.86 3.61
C ARG A 434 -7.08 -4.75 4.98
N ARG A 435 -6.96 -5.80 5.79
CA ARG A 435 -7.71 -5.97 7.03
C ARG A 435 -7.60 -4.81 8.02
N TRP A 436 -6.40 -4.26 8.24
CA TRP A 436 -6.24 -3.12 9.15
C TRP A 436 -7.11 -1.94 8.74
N TRP A 437 -7.12 -1.60 7.45
CA TRP A 437 -7.95 -0.52 6.94
C TRP A 437 -9.44 -0.85 7.00
N ASP A 438 -9.83 -2.08 6.76
CA ASP A 438 -11.21 -2.54 6.88
C ASP A 438 -11.71 -2.42 8.32
N LEU A 439 -10.97 -2.90 9.30
CA LEU A 439 -11.30 -2.75 10.72
C LEU A 439 -11.43 -1.27 11.12
N LYS A 440 -10.50 -0.43 10.66
CA LYS A 440 -10.45 0.98 11.01
C LYS A 440 -11.63 1.77 10.41
N ARG A 441 -11.87 1.64 9.08
CA ARG A 441 -12.98 2.35 8.41
C ARG A 441 -14.37 1.91 8.88
N THR A 442 -14.50 0.68 9.38
CA THR A 442 -15.77 0.15 9.89
C THR A 442 -15.96 0.33 11.39
N GLY A 443 -14.98 0.92 12.09
CA GLY A 443 -15.01 1.13 13.53
C GLY A 443 -14.91 -0.17 14.36
N LYS A 444 -14.52 -1.29 13.73
CA LYS A 444 -14.51 -2.62 14.37
C LYS A 444 -13.20 -3.00 15.08
N VAL A 445 -12.24 -2.07 15.17
CA VAL A 445 -10.93 -2.38 15.77
C VAL A 445 -11.07 -2.89 17.20
N MET A 446 -11.73 -2.13 18.07
CA MET A 446 -11.85 -2.48 19.50
C MET A 446 -12.60 -3.78 19.70
N GLU A 447 -13.77 -3.93 19.07
CA GLU A 447 -14.59 -5.14 19.11
C GLU A 447 -13.80 -6.38 18.67
N TYR A 448 -13.05 -6.26 17.58
CA TYR A 448 -12.26 -7.38 17.08
C TYR A 448 -11.15 -7.80 18.06
N PHE A 449 -10.37 -6.83 18.58
CA PHE A 449 -9.29 -7.18 19.51
C PHE A 449 -9.82 -7.75 20.83
N GLU A 450 -10.94 -7.24 21.34
CA GLU A 450 -11.63 -7.81 22.49
C GLU A 450 -12.08 -9.26 22.22
N SER A 451 -12.59 -9.55 21.03
CA SER A 451 -13.04 -10.91 20.64
C SER A 451 -11.92 -11.95 20.65
N ILE A 452 -10.68 -11.54 20.43
CA ILE A 452 -9.49 -12.39 20.50
C ILE A 452 -8.76 -12.29 21.85
N GLY A 453 -9.39 -11.68 22.86
CA GLY A 453 -8.85 -11.56 24.22
C GLY A 453 -7.69 -10.58 24.36
N ARG A 454 -7.63 -9.57 23.49
CA ARG A 454 -6.60 -8.52 23.51
C ARG A 454 -7.21 -7.14 23.75
N THR A 455 -6.52 -6.32 24.52
CA THR A 455 -6.89 -4.91 24.68
C THR A 455 -6.23 -4.09 23.59
N PHE A 456 -6.99 -3.19 22.95
CA PHE A 456 -6.49 -2.21 21.99
C PHE A 456 -6.76 -0.81 22.51
N ILE A 457 -5.75 0.06 22.53
CA ILE A 457 -5.89 1.44 22.98
C ILE A 457 -6.14 2.37 21.78
N SER A 458 -7.00 3.37 21.96
CA SER A 458 -7.41 4.31 20.90
C SER A 458 -6.25 5.11 20.30
N GLU A 459 -5.21 5.37 21.08
CA GLU A 459 -3.99 6.06 20.67
C GLU A 459 -3.25 5.35 19.53
N ARG A 460 -3.49 4.05 19.36
CA ARG A 460 -2.90 3.25 18.27
C ARG A 460 -3.66 3.34 16.94
N LEU A 461 -4.83 4.00 16.92
CA LEU A 461 -5.60 4.20 15.69
C LEU A 461 -4.88 5.14 14.69
N LEU A 462 -4.10 6.07 15.20
CA LEU A 462 -3.24 6.93 14.38
C LEU A 462 -1.77 6.66 14.72
N TRP A 463 -0.94 6.74 13.72
CA TRP A 463 0.50 6.59 13.89
C TRP A 463 1.14 7.92 14.30
N PRO A 464 2.26 7.91 15.05
CA PRO A 464 2.93 9.13 15.48
C PRO A 464 3.51 9.90 14.29
N LEU A 465 3.40 11.25 14.33
CA LEU A 465 4.20 12.08 13.45
C LEU A 465 5.68 11.89 13.80
N PRO A 466 6.58 11.85 12.81
CA PRO A 466 8.00 11.77 13.09
C PRO A 466 8.50 12.99 13.89
N GLU A 467 9.29 12.75 14.90
CA GLU A 467 9.90 13.82 15.69
C GLU A 467 10.71 14.79 14.80
N ASN A 468 11.39 14.24 13.78
CA ASN A 468 12.12 15.07 12.83
C ASN A 468 11.20 16.00 12.03
N GLU A 469 10.00 15.55 11.62
CA GLU A 469 9.03 16.42 10.94
C GLU A 469 8.60 17.57 11.86
N ILE A 470 8.25 17.28 13.11
CA ILE A 470 7.86 18.31 14.10
C ILE A 470 8.99 19.31 14.33
N ASN A 471 10.23 18.85 14.41
CA ASN A 471 11.38 19.69 14.70
C ASN A 471 11.88 20.52 13.51
N THR A 472 11.66 20.07 12.28
CA THR A 472 12.20 20.73 11.07
C THR A 472 11.15 21.47 10.25
N ASN A 473 9.88 21.18 10.42
CA ASN A 473 8.79 21.88 9.77
C ASN A 473 8.36 23.10 10.63
N PRO A 474 8.64 24.32 10.21
CA PRO A 474 8.36 25.51 11.02
C PRO A 474 6.86 25.81 11.23
N ALA A 475 5.98 25.07 10.54
CA ALA A 475 4.54 25.19 10.68
C ALA A 475 3.93 24.17 11.65
N LEU A 476 4.76 23.32 12.29
CA LEU A 476 4.34 22.31 13.27
C LEU A 476 4.99 22.55 14.63
N GLY A 477 4.29 22.13 15.70
CA GLY A 477 4.78 22.11 17.06
C GLY A 477 4.48 20.79 17.76
N PRO A 478 4.96 20.60 19.01
CA PRO A 478 4.66 19.41 19.80
C PRO A 478 3.16 19.13 19.97
N GLU A 479 2.34 20.17 19.92
CA GLU A 479 0.87 20.11 20.00
C GLU A 479 0.23 19.44 18.78
N ASP A 480 0.94 19.36 17.66
CA ASP A 480 0.46 18.70 16.44
C ASP A 480 0.64 17.18 16.46
N GLN A 481 1.31 16.64 17.47
CA GLN A 481 1.50 15.20 17.60
C GLN A 481 0.17 14.46 17.78
N ASN A 482 0.06 13.26 17.21
CA ASN A 482 -1.11 12.42 17.40
C ASN A 482 -1.21 11.94 18.86
N PRO A 483 -2.46 11.73 19.37
CA PRO A 483 -2.68 11.36 20.77
C PRO A 483 -1.85 10.16 21.21
N GLY A 484 -1.25 10.24 22.42
CA GLY A 484 -0.46 9.17 23.04
C GLY A 484 1.03 9.19 22.72
N TYR A 485 1.48 10.08 21.84
CA TYR A 485 2.89 10.17 21.43
C TYR A 485 3.54 11.51 21.73
#